data_9446d520c467dc0275e19a22a035cbb1
#
_entry.id   9446d520c467dc0275e19a22a035cbb1
#
_cell.length_a   1.000
_cell.length_b   1.000
_cell.length_c   1.000
_cell.angle_alpha   90.00
_cell.angle_beta   90.00
_cell.angle_gamma   90.00
#
_symmetry.space_group_name_H-M   'P 1'
#
loop_
_entity.id
_entity.type
_entity.pdbx_description
1 polymer ?
#
loop_
_entity_poly.entity_id
_entity_poly.type
_entity_poly.pdbx_seq_one_letter_code
_entity_poly.pdbx_strand_id
1 'polypeptide(L)'
;MKKRKIYLINPAFQLKFSAFIAFIIIGVSLIYPFILLKLMDEFIIKQGGINPEIFESRQSLILLLIGWQIGYTITMFIICIFFSHKVAGPLYKLNLYLRKIANNEQVDIIRFRKNDYFPELADSYNAAIKTLFAIREHEFGELRKIKDYLNNISMIVPDDKKIVIKEINHKLDEILNR
;
A
#
# COMPACT_ATOMS: atom_id res chain seq x y z
N MET A 1 -5.72 6.80 27.03
CA MET A 1 -4.77 7.18 25.97
C MET A 1 -5.54 7.52 24.70
N LYS A 2 -5.52 8.79 24.24
CA LYS A 2 -6.13 9.20 22.95
C LYS A 2 -5.33 8.58 21.81
N LYS A 3 -5.89 7.60 21.09
CA LYS A 3 -5.30 7.08 19.83
C LYS A 3 -5.20 8.24 18.84
N ARG A 4 -3.99 8.71 18.53
CA ARG A 4 -3.75 9.66 17.45
C ARG A 4 -4.25 9.02 16.14
N LYS A 5 -5.32 9.56 15.56
CA LYS A 5 -5.79 9.19 14.22
C LYS A 5 -4.85 9.84 13.21
N ILE A 6 -3.87 9.11 12.75
CA ILE A 6 -3.00 9.56 11.65
C ILE A 6 -3.80 9.37 10.37
N TYR A 7 -4.27 10.47 9.77
CA TYR A 7 -5.06 10.46 8.53
C TYR A 7 -4.19 10.32 7.27
N LEU A 8 -2.93 10.74 7.34
CA LEU A 8 -1.96 10.66 6.25
C LEU A 8 -0.83 9.73 6.63
N ILE A 9 -0.90 8.46 6.17
CA ILE A 9 0.11 7.43 6.46
C ILE A 9 1.32 7.60 5.52
N ASN A 10 1.05 7.86 4.24
CA ASN A 10 2.04 8.22 3.23
C ASN A 10 1.55 9.46 2.47
N PRO A 11 1.84 10.69 2.98
CA PRO A 11 1.31 11.93 2.41
C PRO A 11 1.64 12.09 0.93
N ALA A 12 2.87 11.76 0.54
CA ALA A 12 3.34 11.92 -0.84
C ALA A 12 2.55 11.03 -1.81
N PHE A 13 2.31 9.77 -1.46
CA PHE A 13 1.52 8.86 -2.27
C PHE A 13 0.05 9.27 -2.31
N GLN A 14 -0.54 9.52 -1.14
CA GLN A 14 -1.96 9.84 -1.03
C GLN A 14 -2.33 11.12 -1.77
N LEU A 15 -1.52 12.18 -1.63
CA LEU A 15 -1.76 13.45 -2.33
C LEU A 15 -1.56 13.31 -3.85
N LYS A 16 -0.48 12.65 -4.31
CA LYS A 16 -0.25 12.43 -5.75
C LYS A 16 -1.35 11.60 -6.38
N PHE A 17 -1.76 10.51 -5.73
CA PHE A 17 -2.81 9.63 -6.22
C PHE A 17 -4.18 10.35 -6.25
N SER A 18 -4.53 11.06 -5.17
CA SER A 18 -5.78 11.81 -5.11
C SER A 18 -5.80 12.97 -6.11
N ALA A 19 -4.67 13.68 -6.30
CA ALA A 19 -4.56 14.74 -7.30
C ALA A 19 -4.67 14.20 -8.74
N PHE A 20 -4.06 13.04 -9.03
CA PHE A 20 -4.15 12.40 -10.33
C PHE A 20 -5.59 12.00 -10.67
N ILE A 21 -6.28 11.34 -9.72
CA ILE A 21 -7.70 10.98 -9.92
C ILE A 21 -8.58 12.23 -10.04
N ALA A 22 -8.36 13.25 -9.18
CA ALA A 22 -9.09 14.50 -9.27
C ALA A 22 -8.89 15.17 -10.63
N PHE A 23 -7.69 15.17 -11.18
CA PHE A 23 -7.40 15.70 -12.51
C PHE A 23 -8.19 14.99 -13.62
N ILE A 24 -8.26 13.65 -13.58
CA ILE A 24 -9.06 12.87 -14.53
C ILE A 24 -10.55 13.23 -14.40
N ILE A 25 -11.05 13.28 -13.15
CA ILE A 25 -12.46 13.58 -12.88
C ILE A 25 -12.80 15.00 -13.37
N ILE A 26 -11.92 15.99 -13.15
CA ILE A 26 -12.10 17.35 -13.66
C ILE A 26 -12.19 17.32 -15.18
N GLY A 27 -11.26 16.65 -15.88
CA GLY A 27 -11.25 16.56 -17.33
C GLY A 27 -12.55 15.98 -17.88
N VAL A 28 -13.04 14.90 -17.31
CA VAL A 28 -14.31 14.28 -17.72
C VAL A 28 -15.52 15.18 -17.38
N SER A 29 -15.51 15.81 -16.21
CA SER A 29 -16.64 16.64 -15.77
C SER A 29 -16.78 17.95 -16.54
N LEU A 30 -15.74 18.44 -17.17
CA LEU A 30 -15.79 19.63 -18.03
C LEU A 30 -16.54 19.39 -19.35
N ILE A 31 -16.74 18.15 -19.75
CA ILE A 31 -17.50 17.81 -20.97
C ILE A 31 -18.96 18.29 -20.84
N TYR A 32 -19.57 18.10 -19.68
CA TYR A 32 -20.98 18.47 -19.46
C TYR A 32 -21.24 19.99 -19.56
N PRO A 33 -20.52 20.89 -18.86
CA PRO A 33 -20.68 22.33 -19.04
C PRO A 33 -20.45 22.77 -20.48
N PHE A 34 -19.46 22.20 -21.17
CA PHE A 34 -19.17 22.52 -22.57
C PHE A 34 -20.33 22.18 -23.50
N ILE A 35 -20.92 21.00 -23.35
CA ILE A 35 -22.11 20.58 -24.14
C ILE A 35 -23.30 21.52 -23.84
N LEU A 36 -23.53 21.84 -22.58
CA LEU A 36 -24.64 22.67 -22.14
C LEU A 36 -24.55 24.09 -22.68
N LEU A 37 -23.36 24.69 -22.66
CA LEU A 37 -23.12 26.01 -23.25
C LEU A 37 -23.32 25.99 -24.77
N LYS A 38 -22.87 24.95 -25.45
CA LYS A 38 -23.07 24.79 -26.90
C LYS A 38 -24.55 24.70 -27.27
N LEU A 39 -25.32 23.89 -26.53
CA LEU A 39 -26.77 23.77 -26.72
C LEU A 39 -27.48 25.10 -26.46
N MET A 40 -27.05 25.85 -25.47
CA MET A 40 -27.58 27.17 -25.20
C MET A 40 -27.28 28.16 -26.33
N ASP A 41 -26.05 28.18 -26.84
CA ASP A 41 -25.68 29.04 -28.00
C ASP A 41 -26.52 28.70 -29.25
N GLU A 42 -26.72 27.41 -29.55
CA GLU A 42 -27.61 26.99 -30.65
C GLU A 42 -29.07 27.44 -30.46
N PHE A 43 -29.57 27.38 -29.22
CA PHE A 43 -30.91 27.81 -28.87
C PHE A 43 -31.09 29.33 -29.09
N ILE A 44 -30.09 30.13 -28.65
CA ILE A 44 -30.06 31.58 -28.84
C ILE A 44 -30.10 31.98 -30.34
N ILE A 45 -29.29 31.28 -31.15
CA ILE A 45 -29.24 31.53 -32.62
C ILE A 45 -30.59 31.25 -33.26
N LYS A 46 -31.25 30.15 -32.86
CA LYS A 46 -32.58 29.80 -33.38
C LYS A 46 -33.70 30.75 -33.00
N GLN A 47 -33.57 31.50 -31.92
CA GLN A 47 -34.54 32.48 -31.46
C GLN A 47 -34.31 33.90 -32.00
N GLY A 48 -33.42 34.11 -32.94
CA GLY A 48 -33.23 35.39 -33.63
C GLY A 48 -32.15 36.29 -33.05
N GLY A 49 -31.25 35.73 -32.20
CA GLY A 49 -30.09 36.44 -31.73
C GLY A 49 -30.09 36.78 -30.24
N ILE A 50 -29.09 37.53 -29.80
CA ILE A 50 -28.84 37.84 -28.39
C ILE A 50 -29.66 39.06 -27.97
N ASN A 51 -30.63 38.86 -27.11
CA ASN A 51 -31.28 39.93 -26.33
C ASN A 51 -30.52 40.20 -25.05
N PRO A 52 -30.57 41.41 -24.44
CA PRO A 52 -29.93 41.72 -23.16
C PRO A 52 -30.29 40.73 -22.03
N GLU A 53 -31.53 40.33 -21.92
CA GLU A 53 -32.03 39.39 -20.90
C GLU A 53 -31.41 37.96 -21.09
N ILE A 54 -31.23 37.54 -22.34
CA ILE A 54 -30.60 36.25 -22.66
C ILE A 54 -29.11 36.29 -22.33
N PHE A 55 -28.45 37.42 -22.53
CA PHE A 55 -27.05 37.60 -22.18
C PHE A 55 -26.82 37.51 -20.68
N GLU A 56 -27.66 38.19 -19.87
CA GLU A 56 -27.57 38.10 -18.40
C GLU A 56 -27.85 36.70 -17.90
N SER A 57 -28.83 36.02 -18.48
CA SER A 57 -29.12 34.61 -18.16
C SER A 57 -27.97 33.68 -18.46
N ARG A 58 -27.29 33.87 -19.59
CA ARG A 58 -26.09 33.11 -20.00
C ARG A 58 -24.94 33.33 -19.01
N GLN A 59 -24.69 34.57 -18.59
CA GLN A 59 -23.62 34.89 -17.64
C GLN A 59 -23.88 34.28 -16.27
N SER A 60 -25.12 34.34 -15.78
CA SER A 60 -25.56 33.71 -14.54
C SER A 60 -25.38 32.19 -14.59
N LEU A 61 -25.70 31.56 -15.71
CA LEU A 61 -25.53 30.13 -15.90
C LEU A 61 -24.05 29.72 -15.91
N ILE A 62 -23.17 30.49 -16.54
CA ILE A 62 -21.72 30.25 -16.51
C ILE A 62 -21.18 30.31 -15.07
N LEU A 63 -21.56 31.33 -14.30
CA LEU A 63 -21.15 31.47 -12.90
C LEU A 63 -21.63 30.29 -12.05
N LEU A 64 -22.88 29.85 -12.24
CA LEU A 64 -23.44 28.69 -11.57
C LEU A 64 -22.67 27.40 -11.93
N LEU A 65 -22.36 27.17 -13.22
CA LEU A 65 -21.61 26.02 -13.66
C LEU A 65 -20.17 26.00 -13.08
N ILE A 66 -19.51 27.17 -13.01
CA ILE A 66 -18.16 27.31 -12.39
C ILE A 66 -18.26 26.97 -10.91
N GLY A 67 -19.23 27.55 -10.18
CA GLY A 67 -19.44 27.28 -8.76
C GLY A 67 -19.69 25.80 -8.49
N TRP A 68 -20.55 25.17 -9.28
CA TRP A 68 -20.82 23.74 -9.20
C TRP A 68 -19.59 22.89 -9.48
N GLN A 69 -18.80 23.24 -10.51
CA GLN A 69 -17.58 22.55 -10.86
C GLN A 69 -16.54 22.58 -9.74
N ILE A 70 -16.36 23.74 -9.11
CA ILE A 70 -15.44 23.90 -7.97
C ILE A 70 -15.90 23.06 -6.78
N GLY A 71 -17.20 23.13 -6.43
CA GLY A 71 -17.77 22.36 -5.33
C GLY A 71 -17.62 20.84 -5.56
N TYR A 72 -17.92 20.38 -6.78
CA TYR A 72 -17.76 18.99 -7.18
C TYR A 72 -16.31 18.52 -7.07
N THR A 73 -15.37 19.33 -7.57
CA THR A 73 -13.93 19.03 -7.53
C THR A 73 -13.42 18.88 -6.10
N ILE A 74 -13.78 19.81 -5.21
CA ILE A 74 -13.38 19.75 -3.79
C ILE A 74 -13.95 18.49 -3.13
N THR A 75 -15.22 18.21 -3.36
CA THR A 75 -15.88 17.04 -2.80
C THR A 75 -15.21 15.74 -3.25
N MET A 76 -14.94 15.60 -4.55
CA MET A 76 -14.26 14.42 -5.10
C MET A 76 -12.83 14.28 -4.60
N PHE A 77 -12.10 15.38 -4.46
CA PHE A 77 -10.75 15.35 -3.89
C PHE A 77 -10.75 14.82 -2.44
N ILE A 78 -11.68 15.28 -1.63
CA ILE A 78 -11.86 14.80 -0.24
C ILE A 78 -12.18 13.29 -0.23
N ILE A 79 -13.13 12.86 -1.06
CA ILE A 79 -13.48 11.44 -1.20
C ILE A 79 -12.25 10.61 -1.59
N CYS A 80 -11.47 11.05 -2.58
CA CYS A 80 -10.25 10.36 -3.02
C CYS A 80 -9.22 10.22 -1.91
N ILE A 81 -9.05 11.23 -1.04
CA ILE A 81 -8.16 11.13 0.13
C ILE A 81 -8.62 10.01 1.07
N PHE A 82 -9.92 9.91 1.36
CA PHE A 82 -10.45 8.85 2.22
C PHE A 82 -10.26 7.45 1.61
N PHE A 83 -10.50 7.29 0.30
CA PHE A 83 -10.27 6.02 -0.40
C PHE A 83 -8.78 5.66 -0.42
N SER A 84 -7.93 6.62 -0.75
CA SER A 84 -6.47 6.44 -0.78
C SER A 84 -5.92 5.98 0.58
N HIS A 85 -6.50 6.45 1.68
CA HIS A 85 -6.10 6.03 3.03
C HIS A 85 -6.31 4.52 3.27
N LYS A 86 -7.41 3.96 2.76
CA LYS A 86 -7.73 2.52 2.90
C LYS A 86 -6.79 1.62 2.09
N VAL A 87 -6.16 2.14 1.05
CA VAL A 87 -5.15 1.45 0.23
C VAL A 87 -3.75 1.64 0.80
N ALA A 88 -3.40 2.89 1.09
CA ALA A 88 -2.05 3.26 1.56
C ALA A 88 -1.71 2.63 2.92
N GLY A 89 -2.70 2.45 3.80
CA GLY A 89 -2.51 1.84 5.11
C GLY A 89 -1.95 0.42 5.06
N PRO A 90 -2.66 -0.51 4.42
CA PRO A 90 -2.20 -1.89 4.23
C PRO A 90 -0.84 -1.98 3.54
N LEU A 91 -0.65 -1.24 2.44
CA LEU A 91 0.61 -1.26 1.68
C LEU A 91 1.80 -0.74 2.50
N TYR A 92 1.61 0.33 3.27
CA TYR A 92 2.65 0.83 4.16
C TYR A 92 3.02 -0.20 5.23
N LYS A 93 2.01 -0.83 5.84
CA LYS A 93 2.22 -1.84 6.86
C LYS A 93 2.96 -3.05 6.29
N LEU A 94 2.53 -3.54 5.11
CA LEU A 94 3.19 -4.64 4.42
C LEU A 94 4.66 -4.31 4.12
N ASN A 95 4.95 -3.11 3.56
CA ASN A 95 6.32 -2.68 3.29
C ASN A 95 7.18 -2.61 4.56
N LEU A 96 6.61 -2.12 5.68
CA LEU A 96 7.31 -2.08 6.96
C LEU A 96 7.70 -3.49 7.42
N TYR A 97 6.79 -4.47 7.31
CA TYR A 97 7.05 -5.85 7.72
C TYR A 97 8.05 -6.56 6.80
N LEU A 98 7.95 -6.32 5.48
CA LEU A 98 8.94 -6.83 4.52
C LEU A 98 10.35 -6.28 4.80
N ARG A 99 10.46 -4.99 5.15
CA ARG A 99 11.74 -4.40 5.56
C ARG A 99 12.30 -5.03 6.82
N LYS A 100 11.46 -5.37 7.79
CA LYS A 100 11.90 -6.09 9.01
C LYS A 100 12.50 -7.45 8.65
N ILE A 101 11.85 -8.19 7.72
CA ILE A 101 12.41 -9.47 7.22
C ILE A 101 13.78 -9.24 6.58
N ALA A 102 13.89 -8.24 5.70
CA ALA A 102 15.14 -7.93 5.01
C ALA A 102 16.29 -7.56 5.98
N ASN A 103 15.94 -6.98 7.13
CA ASN A 103 16.90 -6.63 8.20
C ASN A 103 17.14 -7.76 9.21
N ASN A 104 16.60 -8.95 9.00
CA ASN A 104 16.64 -10.07 9.96
C ASN A 104 16.03 -9.74 11.34
N GLU A 105 15.08 -8.79 11.37
CA GLU A 105 14.34 -8.47 12.59
C GLU A 105 13.21 -9.49 12.80
N GLN A 106 12.78 -9.66 14.07
CA GLN A 106 11.61 -10.49 14.37
C GLN A 106 10.37 -9.90 13.71
N VAL A 107 9.60 -10.74 13.04
CA VAL A 107 8.36 -10.39 12.37
C VAL A 107 7.19 -11.17 12.95
N ASP A 108 6.10 -10.43 13.17
CA ASP A 108 4.83 -10.98 13.60
C ASP A 108 3.86 -11.11 12.42
N ILE A 109 2.71 -11.71 12.69
CA ILE A 109 1.60 -11.76 11.75
C ILE A 109 1.06 -10.35 11.47
N ILE A 110 0.76 -10.07 10.22
CA ILE A 110 0.09 -8.84 9.81
C ILE A 110 -1.42 -9.01 10.00
N ARG A 111 -2.06 -7.98 10.56
CA ARG A 111 -3.51 -7.84 10.60
C ARG A 111 -3.89 -6.47 10.08
N PHE A 112 -4.72 -6.42 9.04
CA PHE A 112 -5.31 -5.18 8.53
C PHE A 112 -6.57 -4.83 9.32
N ARG A 113 -7.06 -3.60 9.14
CA ARG A 113 -8.32 -3.16 9.74
C ARG A 113 -9.48 -3.78 8.97
N LYS A 114 -10.63 -3.95 9.62
CA LYS A 114 -11.83 -4.59 9.04
C LYS A 114 -12.30 -3.93 7.71
N ASN A 115 -12.01 -2.64 7.52
CA ASN A 115 -12.44 -1.86 6.34
C ASN A 115 -11.28 -1.46 5.43
N ASP A 116 -10.09 -2.05 5.58
CA ASP A 116 -8.96 -1.86 4.67
C ASP A 116 -9.18 -2.68 3.40
N TYR A 117 -8.62 -2.21 2.29
CA TYR A 117 -8.63 -2.97 1.04
C TYR A 117 -7.54 -4.05 1.06
N PHE A 118 -7.73 -5.08 0.25
CA PHE A 118 -6.79 -6.19 0.04
C PHE A 118 -6.49 -7.01 1.30
N PRO A 119 -7.50 -7.53 2.04
CA PRO A 119 -7.27 -8.40 3.19
C PRO A 119 -6.44 -9.63 2.81
N GLU A 120 -6.53 -10.10 1.57
CA GLU A 120 -5.79 -11.24 1.01
C GLU A 120 -4.27 -11.07 1.05
N LEU A 121 -3.78 -9.81 1.01
CA LEU A 121 -2.35 -9.53 1.15
C LEU A 121 -1.82 -9.87 2.55
N ALA A 122 -2.66 -9.67 3.58
CA ALA A 122 -2.29 -10.08 4.94
C ALA A 122 -2.22 -11.59 5.06
N ASP A 123 -3.20 -12.29 4.47
CA ASP A 123 -3.27 -13.76 4.51
C ASP A 123 -2.10 -14.38 3.73
N SER A 124 -1.81 -13.87 2.53
CA SER A 124 -0.69 -14.30 1.71
C SER A 124 0.65 -14.07 2.39
N TYR A 125 0.85 -12.88 3.00
CA TYR A 125 2.04 -12.59 3.78
C TYR A 125 2.17 -13.54 4.96
N ASN A 126 1.12 -13.73 5.74
CA ASN A 126 1.13 -14.59 6.92
C ASN A 126 1.40 -16.05 6.54
N ALA A 127 0.85 -16.54 5.43
CA ALA A 127 1.13 -17.87 4.91
C ALA A 127 2.60 -18.02 4.49
N ALA A 128 3.14 -17.04 3.77
CA ALA A 128 4.55 -17.04 3.36
C ALA A 128 5.50 -17.04 4.56
N ILE A 129 5.24 -16.20 5.56
CA ILE A 129 6.03 -16.15 6.78
C ILE A 129 5.98 -17.46 7.56
N LYS A 130 4.78 -18.06 7.70
CA LYS A 130 4.64 -19.37 8.33
C LYS A 130 5.46 -20.45 7.63
N THR A 131 5.43 -20.44 6.29
CA THR A 131 6.21 -21.40 5.49
C THR A 131 7.72 -21.18 5.66
N LEU A 132 8.17 -19.93 5.63
CA LEU A 132 9.58 -19.60 5.85
C LEU A 132 10.08 -20.04 7.23
N PHE A 133 9.29 -19.83 8.28
CA PHE A 133 9.65 -20.30 9.62
C PHE A 133 9.66 -21.83 9.71
N ALA A 134 8.71 -22.52 9.07
CA ALA A 134 8.69 -23.97 9.06
C ALA A 134 9.90 -24.56 8.33
N ILE A 135 10.30 -23.98 7.19
CA ILE A 135 11.51 -24.39 6.45
C ILE A 135 12.75 -24.16 7.32
N ARG A 136 12.89 -22.98 7.92
CA ARG A 136 14.03 -22.66 8.78
C ARG A 136 14.14 -23.59 9.98
N GLU A 137 13.02 -23.90 10.63
CA GLU A 137 13.00 -24.83 11.76
C GLU A 137 13.40 -26.25 11.34
N HIS A 138 12.93 -26.68 10.15
CA HIS A 138 13.34 -27.97 9.59
C HIS A 138 14.84 -27.99 9.29
N GLU A 139 15.40 -26.96 8.65
CA GLU A 139 16.84 -26.84 8.36
C GLU A 139 17.67 -26.84 9.63
N PHE A 140 17.26 -26.09 10.66
CA PHE A 140 17.94 -26.10 11.96
C PHE A 140 17.83 -27.46 12.64
N GLY A 141 16.72 -28.16 12.49
CA GLY A 141 16.56 -29.52 12.97
C GLY A 141 17.56 -30.49 12.33
N GLU A 142 17.76 -30.39 11.02
CA GLU A 142 18.76 -31.19 10.31
C GLU A 142 20.20 -30.84 10.73
N LEU A 143 20.51 -29.55 10.89
CA LEU A 143 21.83 -29.12 11.36
C LEU A 143 22.13 -29.62 12.79
N ARG A 144 21.12 -29.67 13.69
CA ARG A 144 21.27 -30.25 15.03
C ARG A 144 21.59 -31.75 14.95
N LYS A 145 20.90 -32.50 14.07
CA LYS A 145 21.21 -33.93 13.86
C LYS A 145 22.63 -34.15 13.35
N ILE A 146 23.09 -33.30 12.40
CA ILE A 146 24.48 -33.36 11.90
C ILE A 146 25.45 -33.10 13.05
N LYS A 147 25.19 -32.16 13.92
CA LYS A 147 26.00 -31.87 15.10
C LYS A 147 26.06 -33.07 16.04
N ASP A 148 24.94 -33.76 16.26
CA ASP A 148 24.89 -34.96 17.11
C ASP A 148 25.72 -36.11 16.49
N TYR A 149 25.64 -36.29 15.17
CA TYR A 149 26.50 -37.26 14.46
C TYR A 149 28.00 -36.92 14.62
N LEU A 150 28.39 -35.66 14.47
CA LEU A 150 29.77 -35.22 14.66
C LEU A 150 30.26 -35.45 16.09
N ASN A 151 29.43 -35.23 17.09
CA ASN A 151 29.75 -35.50 18.48
C ASN A 151 29.98 -37.01 18.71
N ASN A 152 29.15 -37.88 18.14
CA ASN A 152 29.32 -39.33 18.23
C ASN A 152 30.62 -39.78 17.52
N ILE A 153 30.93 -39.25 16.34
CA ILE A 153 32.14 -39.54 15.61
C ILE A 153 33.38 -39.08 16.43
N SER A 154 33.29 -37.95 17.10
CA SER A 154 34.41 -37.41 17.90
C SER A 154 34.84 -38.33 19.05
N MET A 155 33.97 -39.26 19.49
CA MET A 155 34.28 -40.24 20.53
C MET A 155 35.14 -41.42 20.00
N ILE A 156 35.09 -41.65 18.69
CA ILE A 156 35.71 -42.85 18.05
C ILE A 156 37.01 -42.47 17.30
N VAL A 157 37.12 -41.19 16.91
CA VAL A 157 38.23 -40.70 16.08
C VAL A 157 39.46 -40.43 16.91
N PRO A 158 40.72 -40.72 16.37
CA PRO A 158 41.99 -40.39 17.00
C PRO A 158 42.15 -38.91 17.32
N ASP A 159 42.94 -38.61 18.36
CA ASP A 159 43.04 -37.24 18.92
C ASP A 159 43.58 -36.20 17.91
N ASP A 160 44.43 -36.60 16.98
CA ASP A 160 44.96 -35.76 15.89
C ASP A 160 43.86 -35.19 14.98
N LYS A 161 42.77 -35.92 14.79
CA LYS A 161 41.62 -35.51 13.94
C LYS A 161 40.48 -34.84 14.72
N LYS A 162 40.48 -34.89 16.04
CA LYS A 162 39.44 -34.25 16.87
C LYS A 162 39.43 -32.73 16.75
N ILE A 163 40.57 -32.13 16.37
CA ILE A 163 40.68 -30.69 16.18
C ILE A 163 39.72 -30.21 15.07
N VAL A 164 39.70 -30.96 13.94
CA VAL A 164 38.83 -30.63 12.80
C VAL A 164 37.35 -30.73 13.17
N ILE A 165 36.98 -31.79 13.93
CA ILE A 165 35.58 -31.97 14.36
C ILE A 165 35.15 -30.85 15.31
N LYS A 166 36.04 -30.38 16.21
CA LYS A 166 35.74 -29.23 17.08
C LYS A 166 35.53 -27.95 16.29
N GLU A 167 36.30 -27.73 15.25
CA GLU A 167 36.13 -26.54 14.38
C GLU A 167 34.78 -26.58 13.62
N ILE A 168 34.40 -27.75 13.09
CA ILE A 168 33.12 -27.92 12.41
C ILE A 168 31.95 -27.70 13.40
N ASN A 169 32.04 -28.27 14.61
CA ASN A 169 31.03 -28.06 15.64
C ASN A 169 30.90 -26.57 16.03
N HIS A 170 32.03 -25.86 16.14
CA HIS A 170 32.00 -24.42 16.43
C HIS A 170 31.29 -23.63 15.34
N LYS A 171 31.55 -23.92 14.05
CA LYS A 171 30.86 -23.31 12.90
C LYS A 171 29.37 -23.61 12.89
N LEU A 172 28.98 -24.85 13.24
CA LEU A 172 27.56 -25.23 13.36
C LEU A 172 26.87 -24.45 14.49
N ASP A 173 27.56 -24.27 15.63
CA ASP A 173 27.04 -23.45 16.72
C ASP A 173 26.84 -21.99 16.35
N GLU A 174 27.75 -21.41 15.57
CA GLU A 174 27.62 -20.04 15.05
C GLU A 174 26.37 -19.90 14.13
N ILE A 175 26.09 -20.93 13.32
CA ILE A 175 24.92 -20.94 12.42
C ILE A 175 23.62 -21.11 13.22
N LEU A 176 23.60 -22.03 14.18
CA LEU A 176 22.41 -22.35 14.98
C LEU A 176 22.01 -21.25 15.96
N ASN A 177 22.95 -20.38 16.35
CA ASN A 177 22.72 -19.26 17.28
C ASN A 177 22.47 -17.91 16.59
N ARG A 178 22.42 -17.87 15.24
CA ARG A 178 21.99 -16.70 14.45
C ARG A 178 20.48 -16.60 14.32
#